data_7a1513abd86e3a9c7f8f24635cade465
#
_entry.id   7a1513abd86e3a9c7f8f24635cade465
#
_cell.length_a   1.000
_cell.length_b   1.000
_cell.length_c   1.000
_cell.angle_alpha   90.00
_cell.angle_beta   90.00
_cell.angle_gamma   90.00
#
_symmetry.space_group_name_H-M   'P 1'
#
loop_
_entity.id
_entity.type
_entity.pdbx_description
1 polymer ?
#
loop_
_entity_poly.entity_id
_entity_poly.type
_entity_poly.pdbx_seq_one_letter_code
_entity_poly.pdbx_strand_id
1 'polypeptide(L)'
;MGLLSKKDTKETKDFESEFYFPTSEQTVLIFTRNPELGKVKTRLAAGVGDEAALAIYKFLLEHTVSITKDLSADKHVFYSEKIRSEDLWNESNYIKKLQYGFDLGARMHKAFEDSFKAGYKKVIIIGSDMYDLSQKDIDLAFSELDHH
;
A
#
# COMPACT_ATOMS: atom_id res chain seq x y z
N MET A 1 -15.76 11.15 1.77
CA MET A 1 -15.79 10.58 2.12
C MET A 1 -15.86 10.13 2.46
N GLY A 2 -15.65 10.24 2.58
CA GLY A 2 -15.82 9.55 2.88
C GLY A 2 -16.06 9.22 3.61
N LEU A 3 -16.21 9.28 3.69
CA LEU A 3 -16.63 8.84 4.35
C LEU A 3 -17.11 8.87 4.93
N LEU A 4 -17.31 9.11 4.74
CA LEU A 4 -17.80 8.95 5.27
C LEU A 4 -18.17 9.05 5.64
N SER A 5 -18.19 9.36 5.26
CA SER A 5 -18.76 9.25 5.39
C SER A 5 -19.46 9.25 5.43
N LYS A 6 -19.77 9.33 4.98
CA LYS A 6 -20.51 9.11 4.82
C LYS A 6 -21.36 8.66 5.13
N LYS A 7 -21.93 8.58 4.99
CA LYS A 7 -22.75 8.12 5.10
C LYS A 7 -23.65 7.66 5.27
N ASP A 8 -23.92 7.50 5.00
CA ASP A 8 -24.67 7.05 5.04
C ASP A 8 -25.39 6.30 5.11
N THR A 9 -25.02 5.76 4.96
CA THR A 9 -25.89 5.10 5.31
C THR A 9 -26.56 4.02 4.72
N LYS A 10 -26.63 3.94 4.24
CA LYS A 10 -27.48 3.22 3.54
C LYS A 10 -26.83 2.09 3.01
N GLU A 11 -26.27 2.10 2.16
CA GLU A 11 -25.61 1.01 1.58
C GLU A 11 -24.64 0.45 2.53
N THR A 12 -25.13 -0.30 3.43
CA THR A 12 -24.31 -0.96 4.44
C THR A 12 -23.22 -1.78 3.83
N LYS A 13 -23.55 -2.42 2.72
CA LYS A 13 -22.56 -3.24 2.06
C LYS A 13 -21.41 -2.42 1.52
N ASP A 14 -21.68 -1.29 0.91
CA ASP A 14 -20.62 -0.43 0.44
C ASP A 14 -19.81 0.09 1.58
N PHE A 15 -20.44 0.36 2.70
CA PHE A 15 -19.75 0.75 3.89
C PHE A 15 -18.75 -0.28 4.33
N GLU A 16 -19.19 -1.52 4.38
CA GLU A 16 -18.33 -2.60 4.87
C GLU A 16 -17.09 -2.76 4.03
N SER A 17 -17.19 -2.56 2.72
CA SER A 17 -16.03 -2.71 1.86
C SER A 17 -15.03 -1.59 2.06
N GLU A 18 -15.44 -0.46 2.66
CA GLU A 18 -14.55 0.66 2.87
C GLU A 18 -14.13 0.83 4.32
N PHE A 19 -14.80 0.15 5.23
CA PHE A 19 -14.49 0.28 6.64
C PHE A 19 -13.71 -0.90 7.14
N TYR A 20 -12.49 -0.64 7.55
CA TYR A 20 -11.68 -1.63 8.19
C TYR A 20 -11.26 -1.07 9.54
N PHE A 21 -11.62 -1.76 10.59
CA PHE A 21 -11.23 -1.33 11.91
C PHE A 21 -9.78 -1.68 12.16
N PRO A 22 -8.99 -0.76 12.71
CA PRO A 22 -7.60 -1.07 13.02
C PRO A 22 -7.50 -2.25 13.98
N THR A 23 -6.61 -3.17 13.68
CA THR A 23 -6.27 -4.26 14.59
C THR A 23 -4.92 -4.01 15.26
N SER A 24 -4.29 -2.89 14.96
CA SER A 24 -3.00 -2.47 15.50
C SER A 24 -2.99 -0.95 15.56
N GLU A 25 -2.11 -0.37 16.38
CA GLU A 25 -1.92 1.07 16.39
C GLU A 25 -1.08 1.55 15.22
N GLN A 26 -0.44 0.62 14.52
CA GLN A 26 0.46 0.97 13.44
C GLN A 26 0.05 0.29 12.15
N THR A 27 0.31 0.96 11.04
CA THR A 27 0.00 0.42 9.72
C THR A 27 1.11 0.78 8.75
N VAL A 28 1.36 -0.14 7.83
CA VAL A 28 2.23 0.13 6.69
C VAL A 28 1.35 0.26 5.46
N LEU A 29 1.58 1.32 4.69
CA LEU A 29 0.85 1.58 3.46
C LEU A 29 1.81 1.30 2.31
N ILE A 30 1.47 0.34 1.47
CA ILE A 30 2.33 -0.09 0.38
C ILE A 30 1.76 0.47 -0.91
N PHE A 31 2.46 1.42 -1.52
CA PHE A 31 2.04 1.99 -2.80
C PHE A 31 2.59 1.12 -3.92
N THR A 32 1.69 0.58 -4.71
CA THR A 32 2.05 -0.36 -5.77
C THR A 32 1.40 0.02 -7.09
N ARG A 33 1.99 -0.48 -8.16
CA ARG A 33 1.48 -0.31 -9.50
C ARG A 33 1.19 -1.71 -10.05
N ASN A 34 0.13 -1.82 -10.83
CA ASN A 34 -0.18 -3.11 -11.44
C ASN A 34 0.97 -3.51 -12.36
N PRO A 35 1.42 -4.78 -12.30
CA PRO A 35 2.55 -5.21 -13.14
C PRO A 35 2.09 -5.47 -14.57
N GLU A 36 2.16 -4.43 -15.40
CA GLU A 36 1.76 -4.47 -16.80
C GLU A 36 2.92 -4.10 -17.69
N LEU A 37 3.06 -4.84 -18.78
CA LEU A 37 4.15 -4.62 -19.70
C LEU A 37 4.09 -3.19 -20.24
N GLY A 38 5.23 -2.53 -20.27
CA GLY A 38 5.33 -1.16 -20.78
C GLY A 38 4.85 -0.08 -19.83
N LYS A 39 4.36 -0.45 -18.64
CA LYS A 39 3.81 0.52 -17.70
C LYS A 39 4.57 0.60 -16.39
N VAL A 40 5.57 -0.26 -16.18
CA VAL A 40 6.33 -0.29 -14.93
C VAL A 40 7.80 -0.07 -15.21
N LYS A 41 8.48 0.61 -14.28
CA LYS A 41 9.93 0.83 -14.37
C LYS A 41 10.33 1.37 -15.73
N THR A 42 9.64 2.41 -16.21
CA THR A 42 9.81 2.89 -17.57
C THR A 42 11.24 3.36 -17.87
N ARG A 43 11.93 3.93 -16.89
CA ARG A 43 13.33 4.32 -17.09
C ARG A 43 14.22 3.11 -17.31
N LEU A 44 13.99 2.05 -16.52
CA LEU A 44 14.74 0.82 -16.68
C LEU A 44 14.41 0.17 -18.01
N ALA A 45 13.14 0.18 -18.40
CA ALA A 45 12.71 -0.42 -19.66
C ALA A 45 13.39 0.22 -20.86
N ALA A 46 13.68 1.52 -20.78
CA ALA A 46 14.37 2.20 -21.88
C ALA A 46 15.76 1.61 -22.11
N GLY A 47 16.37 1.03 -21.05
CA GLY A 47 17.70 0.44 -21.19
C GLY A 47 17.69 -1.05 -21.45
N VAL A 48 16.75 -1.81 -20.87
CA VAL A 48 16.77 -3.28 -20.94
C VAL A 48 15.54 -3.88 -21.62
N GLY A 49 14.56 -3.05 -21.98
CA GLY A 49 13.34 -3.53 -22.63
C GLY A 49 12.21 -3.76 -21.66
N ASP A 50 10.99 -3.77 -22.18
CA ASP A 50 9.78 -3.85 -21.36
C ASP A 50 9.65 -5.18 -20.64
N GLU A 51 10.02 -6.28 -21.30
CA GLU A 51 9.88 -7.60 -20.69
C GLU A 51 10.82 -7.77 -19.51
N ALA A 52 12.07 -7.33 -19.66
CA ALA A 52 13.03 -7.42 -18.56
C ALA A 52 12.62 -6.51 -17.42
N ALA A 53 12.13 -5.31 -17.73
CA ALA A 53 11.69 -4.37 -16.69
C ALA A 53 10.51 -4.94 -15.92
N LEU A 54 9.57 -5.60 -16.62
CA LEU A 54 8.42 -6.22 -15.97
C LEU A 54 8.87 -7.35 -15.05
N ALA A 55 9.81 -8.16 -15.51
CA ALA A 55 10.32 -9.28 -14.69
C ALA A 55 11.00 -8.77 -13.43
N ILE A 56 11.78 -7.70 -13.56
CA ILE A 56 12.44 -7.09 -12.42
C ILE A 56 11.41 -6.53 -11.45
N TYR A 57 10.37 -5.87 -11.95
CA TYR A 57 9.34 -5.32 -11.10
C TYR A 57 8.61 -6.42 -10.34
N LYS A 58 8.30 -7.52 -11.00
CA LYS A 58 7.64 -8.65 -10.32
C LYS A 58 8.52 -9.21 -9.21
N PHE A 59 9.83 -9.27 -9.44
CA PHE A 59 10.76 -9.69 -8.40
C PHE A 59 10.70 -8.75 -7.20
N LEU A 60 10.64 -7.44 -7.47
CA LEU A 60 10.58 -6.44 -6.40
C LEU A 60 9.28 -6.53 -5.63
N LEU A 61 8.18 -6.85 -6.31
CA LEU A 61 6.89 -7.07 -5.64
C LEU A 61 6.98 -8.26 -4.69
N GLU A 62 7.58 -9.35 -5.14
CA GLU A 62 7.74 -10.53 -4.30
C GLU A 62 8.62 -10.23 -3.09
N HIS A 63 9.65 -9.43 -3.30
CA HIS A 63 10.50 -9.00 -2.19
C HIS A 63 9.68 -8.20 -1.17
N THR A 64 8.82 -7.28 -1.66
CA THR A 64 8.01 -6.45 -0.78
C THR A 64 7.06 -7.31 0.05
N VAL A 65 6.46 -8.34 -0.56
CA VAL A 65 5.64 -9.28 0.20
C VAL A 65 6.48 -9.93 1.30
N SER A 66 7.69 -10.39 0.95
CA SER A 66 8.52 -11.12 1.91
C SER A 66 8.90 -10.28 3.14
N ILE A 67 9.03 -8.97 2.98
CA ILE A 67 9.44 -8.11 4.09
C ILE A 67 8.26 -7.50 4.86
N THR A 68 7.04 -7.68 4.37
CA THR A 68 5.86 -7.09 5.03
C THR A 68 4.90 -8.12 5.59
N LYS A 69 4.88 -9.34 5.07
CA LYS A 69 3.84 -10.30 5.42
C LYS A 69 3.79 -10.64 6.91
N ASP A 70 4.93 -10.58 7.59
CA ASP A 70 5.00 -10.96 9.01
C ASP A 70 5.10 -9.77 9.95
N LEU A 71 4.90 -8.55 9.45
CA LEU A 71 4.93 -7.36 10.30
C LEU A 71 3.78 -7.37 11.30
N SER A 72 4.06 -6.89 12.51
CA SER A 72 3.04 -6.69 13.53
C SER A 72 2.36 -5.35 13.32
N ALA A 73 1.69 -5.21 12.19
CA ALA A 73 1.03 -3.97 11.77
C ALA A 73 -0.06 -4.33 10.79
N ASP A 74 -1.07 -3.48 10.71
CA ASP A 74 -2.05 -3.63 9.65
C ASP A 74 -1.36 -3.26 8.32
N LYS A 75 -1.70 -3.96 7.25
CA LYS A 75 -1.05 -3.77 5.96
C LYS A 75 -2.06 -3.40 4.92
N HIS A 76 -1.88 -2.22 4.32
CA HIS A 76 -2.75 -1.72 3.27
C HIS A 76 -1.96 -1.61 1.98
N VAL A 77 -2.50 -2.18 0.90
CA VAL A 77 -1.88 -2.06 -0.42
C VAL A 77 -2.70 -1.08 -1.23
N PHE A 78 -2.05 -0.02 -1.69
CA PHE A 78 -2.71 1.05 -2.46
C PHE A 78 -2.31 0.91 -3.92
N TYR A 79 -3.29 0.55 -4.74
CA TYR A 79 -3.07 0.37 -6.18
C TYR A 79 -3.15 1.71 -6.90
N SER A 80 -2.32 1.88 -7.91
CA SER A 80 -2.25 3.16 -8.63
C SER A 80 -3.45 3.38 -9.56
N GLU A 81 -3.99 2.32 -10.14
CA GLU A 81 -5.07 2.47 -11.11
C GLU A 81 -6.30 1.68 -10.77
N LYS A 82 -6.16 0.41 -10.40
CA LYS A 82 -7.33 -0.40 -10.05
C LYS A 82 -6.92 -1.49 -9.09
N ILE A 83 -7.83 -1.79 -8.19
CA ILE A 83 -7.63 -2.87 -7.22
C ILE A 83 -7.78 -4.21 -7.95
N ARG A 84 -6.90 -5.15 -7.64
CA ARG A 84 -6.98 -6.50 -8.18
C ARG A 84 -7.21 -7.51 -7.08
N SER A 85 -8.06 -8.49 -7.35
CA SER A 85 -8.19 -9.65 -6.48
C SER A 85 -7.24 -10.74 -6.99
N GLU A 86 -6.93 -11.68 -6.13
CA GLU A 86 -6.19 -12.88 -6.53
C GLU A 86 -4.82 -12.58 -7.15
N ASP A 87 -4.11 -11.63 -6.57
CA ASP A 87 -2.72 -11.38 -6.96
C ASP A 87 -1.81 -11.77 -5.79
N LEU A 88 -0.55 -11.32 -5.83
CA LEU A 88 0.41 -11.72 -4.80
C LEU A 88 0.10 -11.11 -3.43
N TRP A 89 -0.77 -10.10 -3.37
CA TRP A 89 -1.17 -9.49 -2.10
C TRP A 89 -2.39 -10.25 -1.58
N ASN A 90 -2.15 -11.22 -0.70
CA ASN A 90 -3.20 -12.10 -0.17
C ASN A 90 -4.21 -11.28 0.63
N GLU A 91 -5.48 -11.41 0.30
CA GLU A 91 -6.53 -10.61 0.93
C GLU A 91 -6.75 -10.95 2.39
N SER A 92 -6.30 -12.11 2.84
CA SER A 92 -6.39 -12.43 4.26
C SER A 92 -5.32 -11.71 5.07
N ASN A 93 -4.34 -11.11 4.43
CA ASN A 93 -3.22 -10.47 5.09
C ASN A 93 -3.07 -9.00 4.74
N TYR A 94 -3.60 -8.58 3.59
CA TYR A 94 -3.48 -7.21 3.09
C TYR A 94 -4.85 -6.65 2.78
N ILE A 95 -5.08 -5.42 3.23
CA ILE A 95 -6.29 -4.67 2.89
C ILE A 95 -6.00 -3.87 1.63
N LYS A 96 -6.84 -3.98 0.62
CA LYS A 96 -6.58 -3.38 -0.70
C LYS A 96 -7.36 -2.10 -0.87
N LYS A 97 -6.67 -1.07 -1.31
CA LYS A 97 -7.26 0.26 -1.51
C LYS A 97 -6.73 0.86 -2.81
N LEU A 98 -7.32 1.98 -3.19
CA LEU A 98 -6.93 2.70 -4.39
C LEU A 98 -6.29 4.02 -3.99
N GLN A 99 -5.24 4.42 -4.70
CA GLN A 99 -4.62 5.72 -4.49
C GLN A 99 -5.52 6.82 -5.06
N TYR A 100 -5.66 7.93 -4.33
CA TYR A 100 -6.45 9.07 -4.78
C TYR A 100 -5.63 10.34 -4.70
N GLY A 101 -5.59 11.07 -5.79
CA GLY A 101 -4.88 12.32 -5.88
C GLY A 101 -4.30 12.49 -7.28
N PHE A 102 -4.06 13.74 -7.67
CA PHE A 102 -3.62 14.01 -9.03
C PHE A 102 -2.10 13.81 -9.20
N ASP A 103 -1.36 13.71 -8.12
CA ASP A 103 0.06 13.38 -8.18
C ASP A 103 0.43 12.54 -6.97
N LEU A 104 1.67 12.08 -6.92
CA LEU A 104 2.13 11.19 -5.86
C LEU A 104 2.04 11.86 -4.49
N GLY A 105 2.43 13.13 -4.40
CA GLY A 105 2.37 13.85 -3.14
C GLY A 105 0.96 13.93 -2.58
N ALA A 106 0.00 14.25 -3.44
CA ALA A 106 -1.40 14.32 -3.03
C ALA A 106 -1.91 12.95 -2.61
N ARG A 107 -1.51 11.89 -3.31
CA ARG A 107 -1.93 10.53 -2.98
C ARG A 107 -1.37 10.09 -1.62
N MET A 108 -0.12 10.41 -1.36
CA MET A 108 0.49 10.08 -0.07
C MET A 108 -0.15 10.86 1.07
N HIS A 109 -0.42 12.15 0.85
CA HIS A 109 -1.06 12.98 1.86
C HIS A 109 -2.44 12.43 2.22
N LYS A 110 -3.21 12.08 1.21
CA LYS A 110 -4.55 11.53 1.44
C LYS A 110 -4.48 10.22 2.19
N ALA A 111 -3.54 9.36 1.83
CA ALA A 111 -3.39 8.07 2.49
C ALA A 111 -3.01 8.23 3.96
N PHE A 112 -2.10 9.15 4.27
CA PHE A 112 -1.77 9.46 5.66
C PHE A 112 -2.99 9.99 6.40
N GLU A 113 -3.68 10.96 5.80
CA GLU A 113 -4.82 11.61 6.45
C GLU A 113 -5.90 10.59 6.77
N ASP A 114 -6.25 9.76 5.79
CA ASP A 114 -7.28 8.76 5.99
C ASP A 114 -6.88 7.73 7.05
N SER A 115 -5.60 7.37 7.08
CA SER A 115 -5.12 6.41 8.08
C SER A 115 -5.20 6.98 9.49
N PHE A 116 -4.80 8.24 9.68
CA PHE A 116 -4.90 8.85 10.99
C PHE A 116 -6.36 9.04 11.42
N LYS A 117 -7.25 9.35 10.46
CA LYS A 117 -8.67 9.45 10.76
C LYS A 117 -9.27 8.11 11.16
N ALA A 118 -8.73 7.01 10.62
CA ALA A 118 -9.19 5.67 10.94
C ALA A 118 -8.76 5.25 12.35
N GLY A 119 -7.80 5.97 12.94
CA GLY A 119 -7.38 5.68 14.31
C GLY A 119 -5.95 5.18 14.44
N TYR A 120 -5.22 5.04 13.36
CA TYR A 120 -3.83 4.63 13.44
C TYR A 120 -2.99 5.75 14.04
N LYS A 121 -2.04 5.38 14.88
CA LYS A 121 -1.16 6.34 15.53
C LYS A 121 0.22 6.40 14.88
N LYS A 122 0.62 5.34 14.19
CA LYS A 122 1.90 5.27 13.51
C LYS A 122 1.65 4.76 12.10
N VAL A 123 2.06 5.52 11.10
CA VAL A 123 1.79 5.21 9.71
C VAL A 123 3.09 5.35 8.92
N ILE A 124 3.43 4.33 8.16
CA ILE A 124 4.61 4.34 7.30
C ILE A 124 4.16 4.03 5.88
N ILE A 125 4.66 4.78 4.91
CA ILE A 125 4.42 4.51 3.50
C ILE A 125 5.70 3.98 2.88
N ILE A 126 5.59 2.88 2.14
CA ILE A 126 6.70 2.35 1.35
C ILE A 126 6.23 2.12 -0.08
N GLY A 127 7.18 2.11 -1.00
CA GLY A 127 6.90 1.69 -2.37
C GLY A 127 7.12 0.19 -2.50
N SER A 128 6.50 -0.41 -3.50
CA SER A 128 6.61 -1.85 -3.71
C SER A 128 7.85 -2.25 -4.52
N ASP A 129 8.79 -1.31 -4.73
CA ASP A 129 9.97 -1.56 -5.53
C ASP A 129 11.26 -1.20 -4.79
N MET A 130 11.27 -1.30 -3.46
CA MET A 130 12.42 -0.93 -2.65
C MET A 130 13.19 -2.17 -2.23
N TYR A 131 14.12 -2.60 -3.08
CA TYR A 131 14.85 -3.83 -2.85
C TYR A 131 15.73 -3.80 -1.59
N ASP A 132 16.28 -2.63 -1.26
CA ASP A 132 17.17 -2.50 -0.11
C ASP A 132 16.44 -2.48 1.22
N LEU A 133 15.12 -2.40 1.20
CA LEU A 133 14.34 -2.34 2.42
C LEU A 133 14.17 -3.75 2.99
N SER A 134 14.22 -3.88 4.32
CA SER A 134 14.02 -5.15 4.99
C SER A 134 12.91 -5.01 6.03
N GLN A 135 12.42 -6.16 6.53
CA GLN A 135 11.44 -6.14 7.60
C GLN A 135 12.01 -5.43 8.83
N LYS A 136 13.28 -5.67 9.12
CA LYS A 136 13.94 -5.05 10.28
C LYS A 136 13.94 -3.54 10.15
N ASP A 137 14.14 -3.03 8.94
CA ASP A 137 14.11 -1.58 8.71
C ASP A 137 12.74 -1.00 9.02
N ILE A 138 11.67 -1.70 8.64
CA ILE A 138 10.33 -1.24 8.89
C ILE A 138 10.01 -1.30 10.39
N ASP A 139 10.39 -2.38 11.05
CA ASP A 139 10.21 -2.50 12.49
C ASP A 139 10.93 -1.40 13.23
N LEU A 140 12.16 -1.08 12.79
CA LEU A 140 12.93 -0.01 13.39
C LEU A 140 12.27 1.34 13.18
N ALA A 141 11.72 1.57 11.99
CA ALA A 141 11.04 2.83 11.70
C ALA A 141 9.82 3.01 12.62
N PHE A 142 9.04 1.95 12.84
CA PHE A 142 7.93 2.03 13.78
C PHE A 142 8.41 2.33 15.20
N SER A 143 9.51 1.69 15.59
CA SER A 143 10.08 1.93 16.90
C SER A 143 10.52 3.38 17.08
N GLU A 144 11.11 3.96 16.03
CA GLU A 144 11.54 5.37 16.07
C GLU A 144 10.38 6.31 16.22
N LEU A 145 9.21 5.97 15.66
CA LEU A 145 8.04 6.82 15.81
C LEU A 145 7.52 6.87 17.24
N ASP A 146 7.89 5.91 18.07
CA ASP A 146 7.51 5.95 19.49
C ASP A 146 8.20 7.08 20.22
N HIS A 147 9.26 7.64 19.68
CA HIS A 147 10.05 8.67 20.33
C HIS A 147 9.76 10.07 19.78
N HIS A 148 8.75 10.19 18.93
CA HIS A 148 8.46 11.48 18.27
C HIS A 148 7.00 11.91 18.38
#